data_faa919080a0518191af0953a59df7085
#
_entry.id   faa919080a0518191af0953a59df7085
#
_cell.length_a   1.000
_cell.length_b   1.000
_cell.length_c   1.000
_cell.angle_alpha   90.00
_cell.angle_beta   90.00
_cell.angle_gamma   90.00
#
_symmetry.space_group_name_H-M   'P 1'
#
loop_
_entity.id
_entity.type
_entity.pdbx_description
1 polymer ?
#
loop_
_entity_poly.entity_id
_entity_poly.type
_entity_poly.pdbx_seq_one_letter_code
_entity_poly.pdbx_strand_id
1 'polypeptide(L)'
;MKKLKVLALALICAAFSPVKADEGMWLLQLMKEQNLADRMKAQGLKMDIADIYNPNSVTLKDAVGIFGRGCTGEIISPDGLILTNHHCGYDAIQQHSSVEHDYLTDGFWAKSRSEELPTPGLTFKFVERIVDVTDKVNQDIKDGKVTEINSFGAEYLDKLAADELKNSDLKDKPGISTEALPFYEGNRFYLFFIKTYSDVRMVAAPPSSIGKFGGETDNWMWPRHTGDFSMFRIYADKDGNPAEYSADNVPLKVKKHLAISLKGLQEGDYA
;
A
#
# COMPACT_ATOMS: atom_id res chain seq x y z
N MET A 1 -36.46 47.67 1.91
CA MET A 1 -36.38 46.45 1.10
C MET A 1 -35.01 46.23 0.41
N LYS A 2 -34.42 47.25 -0.25
CA LYS A 2 -33.08 47.08 -0.91
C LYS A 2 -31.94 46.74 0.07
N LYS A 3 -31.89 47.38 1.27
CA LYS A 3 -30.86 47.11 2.28
C LYS A 3 -30.96 45.70 2.86
N LEU A 4 -32.18 45.16 3.02
CA LEU A 4 -32.39 43.79 3.53
C LEU A 4 -31.94 42.74 2.51
N LYS A 5 -32.14 42.98 1.19
CA LYS A 5 -31.68 42.11 0.12
C LYS A 5 -30.16 42.07 0.01
N VAL A 6 -29.48 43.23 0.22
CA VAL A 6 -28.03 43.32 0.21
C VAL A 6 -27.42 42.58 1.46
N LEU A 7 -28.06 42.72 2.61
CA LEU A 7 -27.63 42.02 3.83
C LEU A 7 -27.81 40.50 3.68
N ALA A 8 -28.92 40.03 3.13
CA ALA A 8 -29.16 38.63 2.85
C ALA A 8 -28.17 38.06 1.82
N LEU A 9 -27.82 38.81 0.78
CA LEU A 9 -26.81 38.40 -0.19
C LEU A 9 -25.39 38.33 0.41
N ALA A 10 -25.04 39.30 1.29
CA ALA A 10 -23.76 39.28 2.00
C ALA A 10 -23.66 38.13 2.99
N LEU A 11 -24.75 37.76 3.69
CA LEU A 11 -24.83 36.60 4.58
C LEU A 11 -24.72 35.27 3.80
N ILE A 12 -25.32 35.18 2.61
CA ILE A 12 -25.18 34.01 1.73
C ILE A 12 -23.74 33.89 1.23
N CYS A 13 -23.10 34.99 0.80
CA CYS A 13 -21.70 34.96 0.39
C CYS A 13 -20.72 34.65 1.56
N ALA A 14 -21.04 35.04 2.77
CA ALA A 14 -20.23 34.70 3.97
C ALA A 14 -20.40 33.23 4.42
N ALA A 15 -21.53 32.58 4.06
CA ALA A 15 -21.76 31.16 4.33
C ALA A 15 -20.99 30.22 3.36
N PHE A 16 -20.49 30.74 2.26
CA PHE A 16 -19.56 30.03 1.37
C PHE A 16 -18.13 30.28 1.83
N SER A 17 -17.76 29.79 3.03
CA SER A 17 -16.36 29.58 3.33
C SER A 17 -15.81 28.64 2.26
N PRO A 18 -14.72 28.99 1.53
CA PRO A 18 -14.11 28.06 0.61
C PRO A 18 -13.72 26.83 1.43
N VAL A 19 -14.36 25.71 1.20
CA VAL A 19 -13.90 24.42 1.73
C VAL A 19 -12.54 24.21 1.10
N LYS A 20 -11.48 24.44 1.87
CA LYS A 20 -10.13 24.05 1.46
C LYS A 20 -10.06 22.55 1.62
N ALA A 21 -10.30 21.84 0.53
CA ALA A 21 -9.90 20.45 0.45
C ALA A 21 -8.39 20.40 0.31
N ASP A 22 -7.73 19.57 1.10
CA ASP A 22 -6.33 19.29 0.90
C ASP A 22 -6.17 18.40 -0.33
N GLU A 23 -5.16 18.67 -1.14
CA GLU A 23 -4.77 17.78 -2.22
C GLU A 23 -4.31 16.47 -1.60
N GLY A 24 -4.72 15.35 -2.17
CA GLY A 24 -4.33 14.01 -1.74
C GLY A 24 -3.38 13.33 -2.72
N MET A 25 -2.97 12.11 -2.38
CA MET A 25 -2.20 11.20 -3.24
C MET A 25 -0.86 11.78 -3.72
N TRP A 26 -0.10 12.34 -2.80
CA TRP A 26 1.25 12.83 -3.09
C TRP A 26 2.20 11.65 -3.33
N LEU A 27 3.03 11.77 -4.38
CA LEU A 27 4.09 10.81 -4.61
C LEU A 27 5.21 11.01 -3.58
N LEU A 28 5.61 9.92 -2.93
CA LEU A 28 6.66 9.94 -1.90
C LEU A 28 7.97 10.55 -2.42
N GLN A 29 8.34 10.24 -3.66
CA GLN A 29 9.55 10.73 -4.32
C GLN A 29 9.57 12.26 -4.49
N LEU A 30 8.39 12.86 -4.63
CA LEU A 30 8.22 14.29 -4.87
C LEU A 30 7.95 15.11 -3.60
N MET A 31 7.78 14.48 -2.44
CA MET A 31 7.44 15.18 -1.19
C MET A 31 8.41 16.34 -0.87
N LYS A 32 9.70 16.11 -1.11
CA LYS A 32 10.72 17.13 -0.88
C LYS A 32 10.69 18.24 -1.94
N GLU A 33 10.53 17.87 -3.22
CA GLU A 33 10.48 18.80 -4.35
C GLU A 33 9.25 19.71 -4.27
N GLN A 34 8.12 19.16 -3.81
CA GLN A 34 6.84 19.88 -3.69
C GLN A 34 6.69 20.65 -2.36
N ASN A 35 7.74 20.70 -1.53
CA ASN A 35 7.72 21.37 -0.22
C ASN A 35 6.58 20.89 0.70
N LEU A 36 6.22 19.62 0.64
CA LEU A 36 5.10 19.07 1.41
C LEU A 36 5.38 19.01 2.91
N ALA A 37 6.65 19.02 3.33
CA ALA A 37 7.04 18.98 4.73
C ALA A 37 6.38 20.07 5.56
N ASP A 38 6.44 21.31 5.09
CA ASP A 38 5.90 22.46 5.81
C ASP A 38 4.36 22.42 5.84
N ARG A 39 3.74 21.99 4.75
CA ARG A 39 2.29 21.80 4.65
C ARG A 39 1.81 20.73 5.62
N MET A 40 2.44 19.55 5.63
CA MET A 40 2.09 18.45 6.53
C MET A 40 2.32 18.81 8.00
N LYS A 41 3.41 19.52 8.31
CA LYS A 41 3.68 20.02 9.67
C LYS A 41 2.64 21.05 10.11
N ALA A 42 2.21 21.95 9.22
CA ALA A 42 1.14 22.90 9.50
C ALA A 42 -0.21 22.22 9.78
N GLN A 43 -0.43 21.03 9.24
CA GLN A 43 -1.59 20.19 9.50
C GLN A 43 -1.45 19.30 10.74
N GLY A 44 -0.29 19.29 11.40
CA GLY A 44 -0.07 18.57 12.65
C GLY A 44 0.89 17.39 12.58
N LEU A 45 1.51 17.11 11.43
CA LEU A 45 2.53 16.06 11.33
C LEU A 45 3.72 16.40 12.25
N LYS A 46 4.04 15.48 13.18
CA LYS A 46 5.12 15.65 14.17
C LYS A 46 6.42 14.98 13.76
N MET A 47 6.38 14.06 12.80
CA MET A 47 7.56 13.36 12.30
C MET A 47 8.22 14.09 11.13
N ASP A 48 9.46 13.76 10.83
CA ASP A 48 10.12 14.25 9.62
C ASP A 48 9.62 13.49 8.39
N ILE A 49 9.49 14.16 7.24
CA ILE A 49 9.13 13.51 5.98
C ILE A 49 10.20 12.49 5.55
N ALA A 50 11.46 12.68 5.97
CA ALA A 50 12.53 11.71 5.74
C ALA A 50 12.31 10.37 6.47
N ASP A 51 11.49 10.35 7.54
CA ASP A 51 11.09 9.12 8.23
C ASP A 51 9.93 8.42 7.50
N ILE A 52 9.18 9.14 6.67
CA ILE A 52 8.13 8.59 5.82
C ILE A 52 8.76 7.95 4.59
N TYR A 53 9.63 8.69 3.91
CA TYR A 53 10.34 8.24 2.72
C TYR A 53 11.75 8.81 2.62
N ASN A 54 12.73 7.92 2.46
CA ASN A 54 14.10 8.24 2.13
C ASN A 54 14.67 7.10 1.25
N PRO A 55 15.17 7.36 0.04
CA PRO A 55 15.68 6.31 -0.85
C PRO A 55 16.91 5.57 -0.29
N ASN A 56 17.60 6.14 0.71
CA ASN A 56 18.87 5.64 1.24
C ASN A 56 18.75 5.02 2.64
N SER A 57 17.56 4.97 3.24
CA SER A 57 17.35 4.42 4.57
C SER A 57 16.00 3.72 4.70
N VAL A 58 15.89 2.89 5.75
CA VAL A 58 14.62 2.24 6.11
C VAL A 58 13.68 3.28 6.73
N THR A 59 12.46 3.35 6.22
CA THR A 59 11.47 4.36 6.57
C THR A 59 10.08 3.73 6.77
N LEU A 60 9.04 4.53 7.00
CA LEU A 60 7.66 4.04 7.09
C LEU A 60 7.21 3.31 5.82
N LYS A 61 7.67 3.75 4.64
CA LYS A 61 7.41 3.06 3.38
C LYS A 61 7.71 1.56 3.46
N ASP A 62 8.76 1.17 4.19
CA ASP A 62 9.19 -0.24 4.27
C ASP A 62 8.31 -1.10 5.18
N ALA A 63 7.35 -0.49 5.88
CA ALA A 63 6.33 -1.20 6.65
C ALA A 63 5.01 -1.39 5.86
N VAL A 64 4.93 -0.89 4.62
CA VAL A 64 3.74 -0.96 3.78
C VAL A 64 4.08 -1.68 2.49
N GLY A 65 3.19 -2.54 2.03
CA GLY A 65 3.40 -3.31 0.81
C GLY A 65 2.11 -3.60 0.06
N ILE A 66 2.25 -4.30 -1.05
CA ILE A 66 1.15 -4.70 -1.92
C ILE A 66 0.75 -6.12 -1.52
N PHE A 67 -0.50 -6.27 -1.09
CA PHE A 67 -1.12 -7.53 -0.75
C PHE A 67 -1.90 -8.09 -1.94
N GLY A 68 -1.56 -9.30 -2.36
CA GLY A 68 -2.21 -9.97 -3.47
C GLY A 68 -2.10 -9.19 -4.78
N ARG A 69 -3.25 -8.92 -5.42
CA ARG A 69 -3.32 -8.33 -6.76
C ARG A 69 -3.30 -6.80 -6.77
N GLY A 70 -3.28 -6.14 -5.62
CA GLY A 70 -3.25 -4.67 -5.57
C GLY A 70 -3.82 -4.03 -4.32
N CYS A 71 -4.21 -4.82 -3.32
CA CYS A 71 -4.54 -4.27 -2.00
C CYS A 71 -3.28 -3.73 -1.29
N THR A 72 -3.47 -2.85 -0.36
CA THR A 72 -2.41 -2.43 0.57
C THR A 72 -2.45 -3.32 1.82
N GLY A 73 -1.27 -3.64 2.35
CA GLY A 73 -1.14 -4.30 3.64
C GLY A 73 -0.02 -3.66 4.44
N GLU A 74 -0.23 -3.53 5.75
CA GLU A 74 0.71 -2.95 6.69
C GLU A 74 1.35 -4.03 7.55
N ILE A 75 2.65 -3.95 7.74
CA ILE A 75 3.37 -4.84 8.66
C ILE A 75 3.27 -4.26 10.06
N ILE A 76 2.69 -5.02 10.99
CA ILE A 76 2.41 -4.60 12.36
C ILE A 76 3.18 -5.36 13.43
N SER A 77 4.12 -6.22 13.03
CA SER A 77 5.02 -6.90 13.97
C SER A 77 6.41 -7.13 13.37
N PRO A 78 7.44 -7.32 14.20
CA PRO A 78 8.78 -7.64 13.72
C PRO A 78 8.86 -8.99 13.01
N ASP A 79 7.84 -9.84 13.16
CA ASP A 79 7.74 -11.19 12.60
C ASP A 79 6.79 -11.26 11.40
N GLY A 80 6.74 -10.20 10.60
CA GLY A 80 6.04 -10.19 9.32
C GLY A 80 4.53 -10.33 9.39
N LEU A 81 3.88 -9.96 10.51
CA LEU A 81 2.42 -9.96 10.62
C LEU A 81 1.85 -8.78 9.81
N ILE A 82 1.00 -9.11 8.86
CA ILE A 82 0.29 -8.18 7.98
C ILE A 82 -1.08 -7.88 8.56
N LEU A 83 -1.48 -6.61 8.54
CA LEU A 83 -2.85 -6.17 8.67
C LEU A 83 -3.33 -5.65 7.30
N THR A 84 -4.51 -6.06 6.87
CA THR A 84 -5.16 -5.59 5.64
C THR A 84 -6.68 -5.66 5.80
N ASN A 85 -7.43 -5.25 4.79
CA ASN A 85 -8.88 -5.32 4.85
C ASN A 85 -9.42 -6.76 4.77
N HIS A 86 -10.61 -6.99 5.34
CA HIS A 86 -11.32 -8.26 5.22
C HIS A 86 -11.65 -8.57 3.75
N HIS A 87 -12.13 -7.59 3.00
CA HIS A 87 -12.45 -7.79 1.58
C HIS A 87 -11.21 -8.09 0.73
N CYS A 88 -10.02 -7.63 1.12
CA CYS A 88 -8.76 -8.01 0.46
C CYS A 88 -8.35 -9.46 0.75
N GLY A 89 -8.68 -9.96 1.94
CA GLY A 89 -8.44 -11.34 2.35
C GLY A 89 -9.57 -12.31 1.98
N TYR A 90 -10.67 -11.84 1.38
CA TYR A 90 -11.88 -12.61 1.18
C TYR A 90 -11.65 -13.93 0.43
N ASP A 91 -10.92 -13.88 -0.69
CA ASP A 91 -10.63 -15.08 -1.48
C ASP A 91 -9.85 -16.12 -0.66
N ALA A 92 -8.91 -15.69 0.17
CA ALA A 92 -8.15 -16.56 1.05
C ALA A 92 -9.04 -17.18 2.15
N ILE A 93 -9.93 -16.40 2.77
CA ILE A 93 -10.88 -16.87 3.77
C ILE A 93 -11.81 -17.89 3.14
N GLN A 94 -12.35 -17.61 1.94
CA GLN A 94 -13.22 -18.50 1.20
C GLN A 94 -12.52 -19.81 0.81
N GLN A 95 -11.27 -19.74 0.35
CA GLN A 95 -10.47 -20.91 -0.03
C GLN A 95 -10.31 -21.91 1.13
N HIS A 96 -10.25 -21.41 2.35
CA HIS A 96 -10.11 -22.23 3.56
C HIS A 96 -11.44 -22.60 4.20
N SER A 97 -12.56 -22.03 3.73
CA SER A 97 -13.88 -22.35 4.26
C SER A 97 -14.41 -23.67 3.68
N SER A 98 -15.03 -24.47 4.52
CA SER A 98 -15.73 -25.72 4.15
C SER A 98 -17.05 -25.81 4.92
N VAL A 99 -17.81 -26.89 4.68
CA VAL A 99 -19.05 -27.15 5.44
C VAL A 99 -18.75 -27.39 6.93
N GLU A 100 -17.59 -28.00 7.24
CA GLU A 100 -17.16 -28.29 8.61
C GLU A 100 -16.50 -27.07 9.29
N HIS A 101 -15.95 -26.16 8.49
CA HIS A 101 -15.21 -24.98 8.95
C HIS A 101 -15.59 -23.78 8.09
N ASP A 102 -16.71 -23.14 8.38
CA ASP A 102 -17.17 -21.95 7.65
C ASP A 102 -16.52 -20.67 8.21
N TYR A 103 -15.26 -20.43 7.80
CA TYR A 103 -14.51 -19.27 8.24
C TYR A 103 -15.07 -17.92 7.74
N LEU A 104 -15.92 -17.92 6.71
CA LEU A 104 -16.65 -16.71 6.31
C LEU A 104 -17.73 -16.36 7.34
N THR A 105 -18.41 -17.36 7.91
CA THR A 105 -19.49 -17.17 8.89
C THR A 105 -18.96 -17.07 10.31
N ASP A 106 -17.98 -17.92 10.69
CA ASP A 106 -17.52 -18.05 12.08
C ASP A 106 -16.27 -17.22 12.37
N GLY A 107 -15.55 -16.78 11.32
CA GLY A 107 -14.22 -16.20 11.42
C GLY A 107 -13.15 -17.26 11.65
N PHE A 108 -11.89 -16.82 11.64
CA PHE A 108 -10.73 -17.65 11.89
C PHE A 108 -9.72 -16.92 12.77
N TRP A 109 -9.13 -17.62 13.74
CA TRP A 109 -8.10 -17.09 14.64
C TRP A 109 -7.10 -18.18 14.98
N ALA A 110 -5.92 -18.13 14.34
CA ALA A 110 -4.80 -19.01 14.70
C ALA A 110 -4.29 -18.67 16.11
N LYS A 111 -4.25 -19.65 17.00
CA LYS A 111 -3.77 -19.49 18.38
C LYS A 111 -2.27 -19.75 18.50
N SER A 112 -1.71 -20.36 17.47
CA SER A 112 -0.28 -20.66 17.35
C SER A 112 0.16 -20.56 15.90
N ARG A 113 1.46 -20.48 15.63
CA ARG A 113 2.01 -20.43 14.28
C ARG A 113 1.76 -21.72 13.49
N SER A 114 1.60 -22.84 14.16
CA SER A 114 1.27 -24.11 13.52
C SER A 114 -0.17 -24.17 13.00
N GLU A 115 -1.03 -23.27 13.44
CA GLU A 115 -2.41 -23.15 12.99
C GLU A 115 -2.57 -22.12 11.87
N GLU A 116 -1.54 -21.34 11.55
CA GLU A 116 -1.57 -20.36 10.46
C GLU A 116 -1.71 -21.11 9.11
N LEU A 117 -2.71 -20.73 8.32
CA LEU A 117 -3.12 -21.47 7.13
C LEU A 117 -2.38 -20.98 5.88
N PRO A 118 -1.59 -21.85 5.21
CA PRO A 118 -0.93 -21.50 3.94
C PRO A 118 -1.95 -21.08 2.89
N THR A 119 -1.71 -20.00 2.18
CA THR A 119 -2.61 -19.47 1.15
C THR A 119 -1.92 -19.47 -0.21
N PRO A 120 -1.96 -20.59 -0.95
CA PRO A 120 -1.31 -20.71 -2.25
C PRO A 120 -1.79 -19.65 -3.25
N GLY A 121 -0.86 -19.02 -3.95
CA GLY A 121 -1.13 -17.97 -4.94
C GLY A 121 -1.27 -16.56 -4.36
N LEU A 122 -1.36 -16.41 -3.04
CA LEU A 122 -1.32 -15.11 -2.39
C LEU A 122 0.15 -14.66 -2.25
N THR A 123 0.41 -13.39 -2.57
CA THR A 123 1.74 -12.80 -2.45
C THR A 123 1.71 -11.53 -1.62
N PHE A 124 2.85 -11.21 -1.01
CA PHE A 124 3.11 -9.90 -0.45
C PHE A 124 4.35 -9.29 -1.08
N LYS A 125 4.26 -8.02 -1.51
CA LYS A 125 5.31 -7.36 -2.27
C LYS A 125 5.77 -6.10 -1.56
N PHE A 126 7.07 -5.98 -1.37
CA PHE A 126 7.70 -4.74 -0.90
C PHE A 126 8.29 -3.98 -2.08
N VAL A 127 8.10 -2.67 -2.09
CA VAL A 127 8.83 -1.77 -2.98
C VAL A 127 10.20 -1.51 -2.36
N GLU A 128 11.23 -2.19 -2.86
CA GLU A 128 12.61 -2.07 -2.35
C GLU A 128 13.26 -0.74 -2.76
N ARG A 129 13.05 -0.33 -4.02
CA ARG A 129 13.67 0.88 -4.58
C ARG A 129 12.76 1.49 -5.63
N ILE A 130 12.77 2.82 -5.71
CA ILE A 130 12.10 3.59 -6.76
C ILE A 130 13.16 4.48 -7.41
N VAL A 131 13.23 4.47 -8.74
CA VAL A 131 14.18 5.25 -9.52
C VAL A 131 13.42 6.10 -10.52
N ASP A 132 13.72 7.40 -10.59
CA ASP A 132 13.24 8.26 -11.67
C ASP A 132 14.03 7.95 -12.95
N VAL A 133 13.35 7.47 -13.98
CA VAL A 133 13.91 7.12 -15.28
C VAL A 133 13.44 8.05 -16.39
N THR A 134 12.85 9.18 -16.02
CA THR A 134 12.28 10.16 -16.95
C THR A 134 13.31 10.65 -17.97
N ASP A 135 14.52 11.02 -17.50
CA ASP A 135 15.57 11.51 -18.40
C ASP A 135 16.01 10.45 -19.41
N LYS A 136 16.06 9.18 -18.98
CA LYS A 136 16.39 8.05 -19.86
C LYS A 136 15.33 7.86 -20.93
N VAL A 137 14.05 7.86 -20.57
CA VAL A 137 12.94 7.75 -21.53
C VAL A 137 12.97 8.91 -22.52
N ASN A 138 13.14 10.14 -22.04
CA ASN A 138 13.25 11.32 -22.90
C ASN A 138 14.46 11.25 -23.85
N GLN A 139 15.57 10.69 -23.39
CA GLN A 139 16.73 10.49 -24.25
C GLN A 139 16.47 9.41 -25.31
N ASP A 140 15.82 8.31 -24.96
CA ASP A 140 15.46 7.25 -25.90
C ASP A 140 14.46 7.75 -26.98
N ILE A 141 13.55 8.67 -26.61
CA ILE A 141 12.67 9.36 -27.58
C ILE A 141 13.50 10.24 -28.54
N LYS A 142 14.43 11.05 -28.01
CA LYS A 142 15.31 11.92 -28.81
C LYS A 142 16.20 11.13 -29.76
N ASP A 143 16.69 9.98 -29.31
CA ASP A 143 17.53 9.07 -30.10
C ASP A 143 16.74 8.27 -31.14
N GLY A 144 15.40 8.39 -31.17
CA GLY A 144 14.53 7.65 -32.08
C GLY A 144 14.41 6.16 -31.76
N LYS A 145 14.78 5.72 -30.55
CA LYS A 145 14.65 4.31 -30.11
C LYS A 145 13.20 3.96 -29.81
N VAL A 146 12.40 4.94 -29.44
CA VAL A 146 10.96 4.84 -29.19
C VAL A 146 10.28 6.15 -29.56
N THR A 147 9.03 6.08 -30.04
CA THR A 147 8.21 7.30 -30.22
C THR A 147 7.57 7.72 -28.91
N GLU A 148 7.19 8.99 -28.78
CA GLU A 148 6.50 9.49 -27.59
C GLU A 148 5.26 8.64 -27.25
N ILE A 149 4.43 8.30 -28.23
CA ILE A 149 3.24 7.46 -28.03
C ILE A 149 3.62 6.05 -27.53
N ASN A 150 4.65 5.44 -28.11
CA ASN A 150 5.06 4.09 -27.77
C ASN A 150 5.85 4.01 -26.44
N SER A 151 6.32 5.15 -25.91
CA SER A 151 7.00 5.19 -24.60
C SER A 151 6.08 4.82 -23.42
N PHE A 152 4.78 4.84 -23.64
CA PHE A 152 3.75 4.36 -22.69
C PHE A 152 3.41 2.88 -22.87
N GLY A 153 3.87 2.26 -23.94
CA GLY A 153 3.55 0.87 -24.28
C GLY A 153 4.28 -0.12 -23.38
N ALA A 154 3.60 -1.20 -23.02
CA ALA A 154 4.16 -2.27 -22.20
C ALA A 154 5.46 -2.82 -22.80
N GLU A 155 5.53 -3.01 -24.13
CA GLU A 155 6.74 -3.52 -24.81
C GLU A 155 7.99 -2.69 -24.49
N TYR A 156 7.89 -1.36 -24.53
CA TYR A 156 9.01 -0.49 -24.21
C TYR A 156 9.29 -0.46 -22.70
N LEU A 157 8.25 -0.32 -21.87
CA LEU A 157 8.38 -0.21 -20.42
C LEU A 157 8.92 -1.50 -19.80
N ASP A 158 8.45 -2.67 -20.25
CA ASP A 158 8.94 -3.97 -19.78
C ASP A 158 10.41 -4.18 -20.16
N LYS A 159 10.79 -3.80 -21.40
CA LYS A 159 12.18 -3.84 -21.83
C LYS A 159 13.08 -2.91 -21.01
N LEU A 160 12.64 -1.66 -20.79
CA LEU A 160 13.34 -0.69 -19.95
C LEU A 160 13.55 -1.27 -18.54
N ALA A 161 12.49 -1.81 -17.93
CA ALA A 161 12.53 -2.39 -16.59
C ALA A 161 13.50 -3.58 -16.51
N ALA A 162 13.46 -4.47 -17.51
CA ALA A 162 14.35 -5.63 -17.58
C ALA A 162 15.82 -5.23 -17.76
N ASP A 163 16.11 -4.23 -18.60
CA ASP A 163 17.47 -3.76 -18.86
C ASP A 163 18.05 -3.05 -17.62
N GLU A 164 17.25 -2.25 -16.91
CA GLU A 164 17.67 -1.61 -15.66
C GLU A 164 17.92 -2.64 -14.55
N LEU A 165 17.11 -3.71 -14.45
CA LEU A 165 17.35 -4.78 -13.50
C LEU A 165 18.70 -5.47 -13.76
N LYS A 166 18.99 -5.81 -15.01
CA LYS A 166 20.27 -6.46 -15.40
C LYS A 166 21.50 -5.63 -15.02
N ASN A 167 21.36 -4.30 -15.02
CA ASN A 167 22.43 -3.36 -14.72
C ASN A 167 22.49 -2.98 -13.23
N SER A 168 21.56 -3.47 -12.41
CA SER A 168 21.47 -3.12 -11.00
C SER A 168 22.24 -4.08 -10.09
N ASP A 169 22.52 -3.64 -8.87
CA ASP A 169 23.02 -4.46 -7.77
C ASP A 169 21.99 -5.45 -7.20
N LEU A 170 20.76 -5.37 -7.67
CA LEU A 170 19.64 -6.22 -7.25
C LEU A 170 19.35 -7.37 -8.22
N LYS A 171 20.06 -7.44 -9.38
CA LYS A 171 19.79 -8.41 -10.46
C LYS A 171 19.75 -9.88 -10.01
N ASP A 172 20.62 -10.24 -9.05
CA ASP A 172 20.76 -11.62 -8.57
C ASP A 172 20.09 -11.85 -7.21
N LYS A 173 19.30 -10.88 -6.72
CA LYS A 173 18.60 -11.02 -5.44
C LYS A 173 17.30 -11.82 -5.61
N PRO A 174 17.07 -12.83 -4.74
CA PRO A 174 15.86 -13.65 -4.82
C PRO A 174 14.57 -12.81 -4.74
N GLY A 175 13.60 -13.15 -5.59
CA GLY A 175 12.26 -12.56 -5.59
C GLY A 175 12.19 -11.12 -6.07
N ILE A 176 13.27 -10.56 -6.63
CA ILE A 176 13.26 -9.21 -7.21
C ILE A 176 12.73 -9.24 -8.64
N SER A 177 11.80 -8.35 -8.90
CA SER A 177 11.31 -7.97 -10.24
C SER A 177 11.32 -6.45 -10.37
N THR A 178 11.15 -5.97 -11.60
CA THR A 178 11.05 -4.54 -11.89
C THR A 178 9.80 -4.24 -12.71
N GLU A 179 9.26 -3.05 -12.50
CA GLU A 179 8.13 -2.52 -13.24
C GLU A 179 8.38 -1.03 -13.51
N ALA A 180 8.25 -0.61 -14.77
CA ALA A 180 8.35 0.80 -15.15
C ALA A 180 6.94 1.34 -15.42
N LEU A 181 6.61 2.49 -14.82
CA LEU A 181 5.28 3.08 -14.91
C LEU A 181 5.36 4.56 -15.30
N PRO A 182 4.48 5.03 -16.20
CA PRO A 182 4.32 6.44 -16.50
C PRO A 182 3.43 7.12 -15.44
N PHE A 183 3.78 8.34 -15.08
CA PHE A 183 3.03 9.20 -14.17
C PHE A 183 2.77 10.56 -14.83
N TYR A 184 1.71 11.25 -14.38
CA TYR A 184 1.34 12.58 -14.86
C TYR A 184 1.26 12.66 -16.39
N GLU A 185 0.53 11.71 -16.99
CA GLU A 185 0.36 11.63 -18.46
C GLU A 185 1.69 11.54 -19.23
N GLY A 186 2.72 10.86 -18.62
CA GLY A 186 4.04 10.68 -19.23
C GLY A 186 5.03 11.81 -18.99
N ASN A 187 4.70 12.77 -18.15
CA ASN A 187 5.66 13.80 -17.73
C ASN A 187 6.73 13.25 -16.78
N ARG A 188 6.49 12.09 -16.19
CA ARG A 188 7.44 11.36 -15.34
C ARG A 188 7.34 9.86 -15.59
N PHE A 189 8.47 9.16 -15.44
CA PHE A 189 8.55 7.72 -15.50
C PHE A 189 9.35 7.22 -14.29
N TYR A 190 8.76 6.27 -13.55
CA TYR A 190 9.41 5.66 -12.40
C TYR A 190 9.58 4.17 -12.60
N LEU A 191 10.75 3.67 -12.22
CA LEU A 191 11.08 2.26 -12.16
C LEU A 191 11.01 1.79 -10.71
N PHE A 192 10.22 0.75 -10.47
CA PHE A 192 10.05 0.12 -9.18
C PHE A 192 10.81 -1.21 -9.16
N PHE A 193 11.65 -1.39 -8.15
CA PHE A 193 12.21 -2.69 -7.80
C PHE A 193 11.35 -3.29 -6.71
N ILE A 194 10.78 -4.45 -6.98
CA ILE A 194 9.76 -5.07 -6.14
C ILE A 194 10.27 -6.42 -5.65
N LYS A 195 10.23 -6.65 -4.34
CA LYS A 195 10.56 -7.93 -3.74
C LYS A 195 9.28 -8.67 -3.36
N THR A 196 9.06 -9.84 -3.95
CA THR A 196 7.84 -10.63 -3.81
C THR A 196 8.07 -11.85 -2.92
N TYR A 197 7.22 -12.03 -1.92
CA TYR A 197 7.13 -13.22 -1.06
C TYR A 197 5.85 -14.01 -1.40
N SER A 198 5.97 -15.32 -1.56
CA SER A 198 4.88 -16.22 -1.97
C SER A 198 4.38 -17.13 -0.85
N ASP A 199 5.12 -17.35 0.25
CA ASP A 199 4.59 -18.03 1.43
C ASP A 199 3.93 -17.02 2.36
N VAL A 200 2.65 -16.75 2.10
CA VAL A 200 1.80 -15.90 2.92
C VAL A 200 0.72 -16.77 3.55
N ARG A 201 0.54 -16.68 4.87
CA ARG A 201 -0.38 -17.52 5.61
C ARG A 201 -1.44 -16.70 6.32
N MET A 202 -2.69 -17.19 6.30
CA MET A 202 -3.79 -16.56 7.01
C MET A 202 -3.64 -16.78 8.52
N VAL A 203 -3.71 -15.71 9.29
CA VAL A 203 -3.57 -15.70 10.75
C VAL A 203 -4.91 -15.46 11.43
N ALA A 204 -5.67 -14.49 10.92
CA ALA A 204 -6.96 -14.16 11.49
C ALA A 204 -7.86 -13.44 10.48
N ALA A 205 -9.14 -13.69 10.62
CA ALA A 205 -10.20 -12.93 9.96
C ALA A 205 -11.46 -12.96 10.84
N PRO A 206 -12.11 -11.81 11.10
CA PRO A 206 -13.40 -11.81 11.75
C PRO A 206 -14.46 -12.45 10.85
N PRO A 207 -15.60 -12.88 11.41
CA PRO A 207 -16.78 -13.26 10.63
C PRO A 207 -17.16 -12.16 9.63
N SER A 208 -17.71 -12.55 8.47
CA SER A 208 -18.21 -11.59 7.47
C SER A 208 -19.28 -10.64 8.04
N SER A 209 -20.02 -11.06 9.08
CA SER A 209 -20.95 -10.20 9.83
C SER A 209 -20.26 -9.02 10.53
N ILE A 210 -18.96 -9.08 10.74
CA ILE A 210 -18.12 -8.00 11.25
C ILE A 210 -17.32 -7.36 10.11
N GLY A 211 -16.63 -8.18 9.31
CA GLY A 211 -15.75 -7.73 8.23
C GLY A 211 -16.47 -6.99 7.10
N LYS A 212 -17.74 -7.33 6.89
CA LYS A 212 -18.64 -6.68 5.91
C LYS A 212 -19.97 -6.29 6.56
N PHE A 213 -19.94 -5.71 7.75
CA PHE A 213 -21.14 -5.27 8.46
C PHE A 213 -21.95 -4.27 7.61
N GLY A 214 -23.25 -4.50 7.50
CA GLY A 214 -24.15 -3.70 6.65
C GLY A 214 -24.19 -4.12 5.18
N GLY A 215 -23.38 -5.08 4.76
CA GLY A 215 -23.38 -5.66 3.41
C GLY A 215 -23.11 -4.61 2.32
N GLU A 216 -23.87 -4.69 1.22
CA GLU A 216 -23.66 -3.80 0.05
C GLU A 216 -24.29 -2.41 0.26
N THR A 217 -25.28 -2.28 1.15
CA THR A 217 -26.05 -1.04 1.33
C THR A 217 -25.53 -0.19 2.47
N ASP A 218 -25.40 -0.78 3.66
CA ASP A 218 -25.18 -0.02 4.90
C ASP A 218 -23.70 0.02 5.33
N ASN A 219 -22.82 -0.77 4.72
CA ASN A 219 -21.39 -0.80 5.01
C ASN A 219 -20.71 0.57 4.82
N TRP A 220 -21.21 1.39 3.90
CA TRP A 220 -20.65 2.71 3.57
C TRP A 220 -21.41 3.86 4.24
N MET A 221 -22.45 3.58 4.99
CA MET A 221 -23.22 4.62 5.70
C MET A 221 -22.52 5.03 6.99
N TRP A 222 -22.64 6.30 7.33
CA TRP A 222 -22.18 6.82 8.60
C TRP A 222 -23.32 6.75 9.66
N PRO A 223 -23.03 6.37 10.93
CA PRO A 223 -21.73 5.90 11.45
C PRO A 223 -21.42 4.48 11.00
N ARG A 224 -20.12 4.21 10.73
CA ARG A 224 -19.68 2.89 10.33
C ARG A 224 -19.50 1.96 11.52
N HIS A 225 -19.91 0.70 11.35
CA HIS A 225 -19.79 -0.34 12.37
C HIS A 225 -18.99 -1.56 11.89
N THR A 226 -18.49 -1.51 10.64
CA THR A 226 -17.73 -2.61 10.09
C THR A 226 -16.32 -2.67 10.67
N GLY A 227 -15.86 -3.89 10.95
CA GLY A 227 -14.46 -4.21 11.25
C GLY A 227 -13.81 -4.87 10.05
N ASP A 228 -13.64 -4.11 8.95
CA ASP A 228 -13.10 -4.59 7.68
C ASP A 228 -11.58 -4.80 7.79
N PHE A 229 -11.18 -5.89 8.45
CA PHE A 229 -9.78 -6.28 8.59
C PHE A 229 -9.58 -7.78 8.43
N SER A 230 -8.37 -8.17 8.03
CA SER A 230 -7.85 -9.52 8.11
C SER A 230 -6.34 -9.49 8.35
N MET A 231 -5.80 -10.58 8.86
CA MET A 231 -4.40 -10.68 9.24
C MET A 231 -3.75 -11.86 8.57
N PHE A 232 -2.56 -11.64 8.05
CA PHE A 232 -1.73 -12.64 7.41
C PHE A 232 -0.30 -12.56 7.94
N ARG A 233 0.54 -13.51 7.60
CA ARG A 233 1.96 -13.48 7.94
C ARG A 233 2.81 -13.92 6.76
N ILE A 234 3.90 -13.19 6.55
CA ILE A 234 4.92 -13.55 5.57
C ILE A 234 5.86 -14.57 6.19
N TYR A 235 6.11 -15.63 5.44
CA TYR A 235 7.14 -16.61 5.72
C TYR A 235 8.23 -16.56 4.66
N ALA A 236 9.43 -16.95 5.04
CA ALA A 236 10.62 -16.93 4.22
C ALA A 236 11.50 -18.13 4.55
N ASP A 237 12.52 -18.38 3.75
CA ASP A 237 13.56 -19.32 4.14
C ASP A 237 14.34 -18.85 5.40
N LYS A 238 15.23 -19.66 5.91
CA LYS A 238 16.00 -19.36 7.13
C LYS A 238 16.92 -18.14 7.00
N ASP A 239 17.23 -17.77 5.77
CA ASP A 239 18.08 -16.61 5.45
C ASP A 239 17.24 -15.35 5.15
N GLY A 240 15.90 -15.44 5.22
CA GLY A 240 14.97 -14.35 4.96
C GLY A 240 14.71 -14.09 3.48
N ASN A 241 15.05 -15.03 2.61
CA ASN A 241 14.75 -14.90 1.18
C ASN A 241 13.33 -15.39 0.88
N PRO A 242 12.69 -14.83 -0.16
CA PRO A 242 11.46 -15.36 -0.68
C PRO A 242 11.60 -16.84 -1.05
N ALA A 243 10.62 -17.63 -0.65
CA ALA A 243 10.54 -19.06 -0.94
C ALA A 243 9.09 -19.46 -1.14
N GLU A 244 8.87 -20.51 -1.91
CA GLU A 244 7.60 -21.20 -1.98
C GLU A 244 7.26 -21.82 -0.62
N TYR A 245 5.97 -22.14 -0.41
CA TYR A 245 5.54 -22.75 0.84
C TYR A 245 6.40 -23.97 1.22
N SER A 246 6.90 -23.95 2.44
CA SER A 246 7.55 -25.08 3.08
C SER A 246 7.25 -25.06 4.60
N ALA A 247 7.13 -26.26 5.18
CA ALA A 247 6.99 -26.40 6.63
C ALA A 247 8.22 -25.88 7.39
N ASP A 248 9.38 -25.85 6.73
CA ASP A 248 10.65 -25.35 7.29
C ASP A 248 10.81 -23.83 7.21
N ASN A 249 9.93 -23.14 6.48
CA ASN A 249 9.97 -21.68 6.42
C ASN A 249 9.65 -21.06 7.77
N VAL A 250 10.28 -19.93 8.02
CA VAL A 250 10.13 -19.19 9.27
C VAL A 250 9.46 -17.82 9.00
N PRO A 251 8.79 -17.23 10.01
CA PRO A 251 8.27 -15.87 9.89
C PRO A 251 9.35 -14.88 9.47
N LEU A 252 9.06 -14.08 8.46
CA LEU A 252 9.99 -13.09 7.95
C LEU A 252 10.33 -12.05 9.02
N LYS A 253 11.63 -11.87 9.27
CA LYS A 253 12.12 -10.73 10.07
C LYS A 253 12.17 -9.49 9.19
N VAL A 254 11.26 -8.57 9.43
CA VAL A 254 11.09 -7.37 8.61
C VAL A 254 12.04 -6.25 9.00
N LYS A 255 12.38 -5.39 8.05
CA LYS A 255 13.21 -4.19 8.29
C LYS A 255 12.47 -3.13 9.09
N LYS A 256 11.15 -3.02 8.90
CA LYS A 256 10.28 -2.02 9.53
C LYS A 256 8.89 -2.60 9.76
N HIS A 257 8.25 -2.19 10.85
CA HIS A 257 6.84 -2.42 11.14
C HIS A 257 6.23 -1.20 11.81
N LEU A 258 4.92 -1.09 11.77
CA LEU A 258 4.15 -0.05 12.45
C LEU A 258 3.86 -0.50 13.89
N ALA A 259 4.02 0.40 14.82
CA ALA A 259 3.61 0.19 16.20
C ALA A 259 2.11 0.46 16.35
N ILE A 260 1.40 -0.42 17.04
CA ILE A 260 -0.02 -0.22 17.36
C ILE A 260 -0.12 0.75 18.55
N SER A 261 -0.88 1.82 18.36
CA SER A 261 -1.20 2.77 19.43
C SER A 261 -2.60 2.48 20.01
N LEU A 262 -2.68 2.30 21.31
CA LEU A 262 -3.94 2.16 22.03
C LEU A 262 -4.52 3.49 22.54
N LYS A 263 -3.84 4.61 22.28
CA LYS A 263 -4.30 5.94 22.71
C LYS A 263 -5.48 6.46 21.88
N GLY A 264 -5.67 5.92 20.68
CA GLY A 264 -6.62 6.44 19.71
C GLY A 264 -6.22 7.82 19.17
N LEU A 265 -7.12 8.42 18.43
CA LEU A 265 -6.99 9.76 17.85
C LEU A 265 -7.96 10.71 18.53
N GLN A 266 -7.60 11.99 18.59
CA GLN A 266 -8.47 13.07 19.02
C GLN A 266 -8.82 13.94 17.82
N GLU A 267 -9.91 14.71 17.92
CA GLU A 267 -10.24 15.70 16.90
C GLU A 267 -9.11 16.71 16.73
N GLY A 268 -8.67 16.90 15.47
CA GLY A 268 -7.54 17.76 15.14
C GLY A 268 -6.17 17.09 15.15
N ASP A 269 -6.08 15.80 15.51
CA ASP A 269 -4.83 15.05 15.33
C ASP A 269 -4.58 14.81 13.84
N TYR A 270 -3.31 14.78 13.48
CA TYR A 270 -2.86 14.39 12.14
C TYR A 270 -2.96 12.85 12.01
N ALA A 271 -3.66 12.38 10.97
CA ALA A 271 -3.85 10.96 10.66
C ALA A 271 -3.78 10.68 9.15
#